data_b57213d83bf36013e1619dfe45aa6ae9
#
_entry.id   b57213d83bf36013e1619dfe45aa6ae9
#
_cell.length_a   1.000
_cell.length_b   1.000
_cell.length_c   1.000
_cell.angle_alpha   90.00
_cell.angle_beta   90.00
_cell.angle_gamma   90.00
#
_symmetry.space_group_name_H-M   'P 1'
#
loop_
_entity.id
_entity.type
_entity.pdbx_description
1 polymer ?
#
loop_
_entity_poly.entity_id
_entity_poly.type
_entity_poly.pdbx_seq_one_letter_code
_entity_poly.pdbx_strand_id
1 'polypeptide(L)'
;MPPFLSVHSRYIAGALEEQKRKYYYLTIDDLRYNNGEKHNKDSYNKRIINTTKNKDNVFDILNNADNIYVVMGCFVKYEYVSAEPPSFLKVEELLRKYSANKLLFYSLGGNELTRENVRKTVPQGLFDEIIFGNTYNYFIGETSNKFKPNYDRLKNIAICSAGVLNQLERPLVMEIETATGCNRKPGCTFCIEGMRGLPLQFREIEDIVSEIKSLYDNGALYFRLGRQPNFYAYKDCNPSEIEKLFKRIWEECPNIKTLHIDNVSPHNVNTPEGVKITEIVAKYTTAGNITPFGIESFDPRIRELCNLNGSLNDIHESINIINRFGKERGDNGLPKLLPGINIIYGLDGQSEKTLDCNLNNFKRILDSGNWVRRVFVRKLTSPYGEQFDKYTKDKLDEFKNWSSTIENDFTIPMLKQVFPVGLIIKELRMEMYKDGDSILRQMATCPVRVVVKNKELKLDEFYTVKIIGYVGNRTLLGEVI
;
A
#
# COMPACT_ATOMS: atom_id res chain seq x y z
N MET A 1 -4.58 7.97 -5.68
CA MET A 1 -4.39 6.51 -5.92
C MET A 1 -5.76 5.87 -6.02
N PRO A 2 -5.89 4.73 -6.72
CA PRO A 2 -7.15 4.02 -6.71
C PRO A 2 -7.58 3.73 -5.26
N PRO A 3 -8.86 3.69 -4.98
CA PRO A 3 -9.35 3.35 -3.66
C PRO A 3 -8.84 1.97 -3.24
N PHE A 4 -8.39 1.85 -2.00
CA PHE A 4 -7.74 0.66 -1.48
C PHE A 4 -8.42 0.25 -0.17
N LEU A 5 -8.87 -1.00 -0.07
CA LEU A 5 -9.51 -1.51 1.12
C LEU A 5 -8.55 -2.37 1.94
N SER A 6 -8.14 -1.82 3.08
CA SER A 6 -7.23 -2.46 4.03
C SER A 6 -7.88 -3.62 4.77
N VAL A 7 -7.07 -4.61 5.12
CA VAL A 7 -7.48 -5.73 5.99
C VAL A 7 -7.96 -5.27 7.36
N HIS A 8 -7.42 -4.17 7.90
CA HIS A 8 -7.73 -3.75 9.28
C HIS A 8 -9.20 -3.44 9.49
N SER A 9 -9.78 -2.56 8.68
CA SER A 9 -11.21 -2.21 8.78
C SER A 9 -12.10 -3.35 8.28
N ARG A 10 -11.64 -4.09 7.25
CA ARG A 10 -12.38 -5.18 6.67
C ARG A 10 -12.53 -6.36 7.66
N TYR A 11 -11.49 -6.69 8.42
CA TYR A 11 -11.57 -7.75 9.43
C TYR A 11 -12.41 -7.36 10.64
N ILE A 12 -12.53 -6.08 10.99
CA ILE A 12 -13.54 -5.64 11.97
C ILE A 12 -14.94 -5.92 11.43
N ALA A 13 -15.22 -5.51 10.19
CA ALA A 13 -16.50 -5.79 9.55
C ALA A 13 -16.82 -7.29 9.52
N GLY A 14 -15.83 -8.12 9.15
CA GLY A 14 -15.96 -9.58 9.13
C GLY A 14 -16.24 -10.20 10.50
N ALA A 15 -15.59 -9.68 11.55
CA ALA A 15 -15.84 -10.15 12.92
C ALA A 15 -17.25 -9.79 13.40
N LEU A 16 -17.76 -8.61 13.03
CA LEU A 16 -19.13 -8.21 13.33
C LEU A 16 -20.15 -9.05 12.55
N GLU A 17 -19.88 -9.33 11.28
CA GLU A 17 -20.72 -10.17 10.43
C GLU A 17 -20.77 -11.62 10.97
N GLU A 18 -19.64 -12.22 11.33
CA GLU A 18 -19.56 -13.54 11.96
C GLU A 18 -20.40 -13.61 13.24
N GLN A 19 -20.43 -12.53 14.03
CA GLN A 19 -21.22 -12.39 15.24
C GLN A 19 -22.70 -12.02 14.98
N LYS A 20 -23.11 -11.88 13.71
CA LYS A 20 -24.44 -11.42 13.31
C LYS A 20 -24.83 -10.06 13.89
N ARG A 21 -23.85 -9.18 14.08
CA ARG A 21 -24.05 -7.81 14.55
C ARG A 21 -24.20 -6.89 13.35
N LYS A 22 -25.24 -6.05 13.39
CA LYS A 22 -25.44 -5.00 12.37
C LYS A 22 -24.33 -3.98 12.45
N TYR A 23 -23.76 -3.58 11.31
CA TYR A 23 -22.77 -2.52 11.22
C TYR A 23 -22.95 -1.67 9.98
N TYR A 24 -22.43 -0.46 10.04
CA TYR A 24 -22.28 0.46 8.92
C TYR A 24 -20.81 0.79 8.71
N TYR A 25 -20.36 0.71 7.47
CA TYR A 25 -19.01 1.10 7.11
C TYR A 25 -19.01 2.55 6.62
N LEU A 26 -18.21 3.39 7.25
CA LEU A 26 -18.03 4.79 6.91
C LEU A 26 -16.54 5.07 6.68
N THR A 27 -16.25 5.99 5.78
CA THR A 27 -14.92 6.57 5.62
C THR A 27 -14.88 7.96 6.25
N ILE A 28 -13.71 8.51 6.47
CA ILE A 28 -13.56 9.90 6.90
C ILE A 28 -14.13 10.87 5.85
N ASP A 29 -14.16 10.44 4.57
CA ASP A 29 -14.70 11.28 3.50
C ASP A 29 -16.24 11.35 3.54
N ASP A 30 -16.93 10.32 4.04
CA ASP A 30 -18.38 10.40 4.32
C ASP A 30 -18.68 11.47 5.39
N LEU A 31 -17.85 11.49 6.46
CA LEU A 31 -18.00 12.46 7.53
C LEU A 31 -17.70 13.88 7.05
N ARG A 32 -16.65 14.07 6.24
CA ARG A 32 -16.30 15.35 5.62
C ARG A 32 -17.41 15.84 4.69
N TYR A 33 -17.92 14.96 3.85
CA TYR A 33 -19.01 15.26 2.93
C TYR A 33 -20.25 15.72 3.69
N ASN A 34 -20.66 14.98 4.71
CA ASN A 34 -21.81 15.31 5.55
C ASN A 34 -21.61 16.60 6.36
N ASN A 35 -20.36 16.94 6.72
CA ASN A 35 -20.01 18.19 7.41
C ASN A 35 -19.88 19.40 6.45
N GLY A 36 -20.20 19.25 5.16
CA GLY A 36 -20.18 20.32 4.16
C GLY A 36 -18.78 20.73 3.71
N GLU A 37 -17.76 19.90 3.96
CA GLU A 37 -16.42 20.18 3.50
C GLU A 37 -16.35 20.10 1.97
N LYS A 38 -16.05 21.24 1.34
CA LYS A 38 -15.86 21.32 -0.10
C LYS A 38 -14.46 20.85 -0.47
N HIS A 39 -14.34 20.21 -1.64
CA HIS A 39 -13.05 19.93 -2.23
C HIS A 39 -12.27 21.22 -2.44
N ASN A 40 -11.05 21.30 -1.95
CA ASN A 40 -10.16 22.39 -2.32
C ASN A 40 -9.68 22.11 -3.76
N LYS A 41 -10.16 22.92 -4.73
CA LYS A 41 -9.87 22.76 -6.16
C LYS A 41 -8.37 22.88 -6.49
N ASP A 42 -7.58 23.47 -5.61
CA ASP A 42 -6.18 23.83 -5.89
C ASP A 42 -5.14 22.82 -5.37
N SER A 43 -5.56 21.78 -4.63
CA SER A 43 -4.66 20.77 -4.11
C SER A 43 -4.86 19.42 -4.80
N TYR A 44 -3.88 19.06 -5.60
CA TYR A 44 -3.83 17.82 -6.39
C TYR A 44 -4.07 16.52 -5.60
N ASN A 45 -3.71 16.51 -4.31
CA ASN A 45 -3.75 15.31 -3.45
C ASN A 45 -5.02 15.22 -2.57
N LYS A 46 -5.88 16.24 -2.56
CA LYS A 46 -7.02 16.33 -1.63
C LYS A 46 -8.37 16.03 -2.25
N ARG A 47 -8.43 15.43 -3.44
CA ARG A 47 -9.63 15.44 -4.29
C ARG A 47 -10.35 14.14 -4.48
N ILE A 48 -9.87 13.06 -3.92
CA ILE A 48 -10.60 11.79 -4.02
C ILE A 48 -11.48 11.67 -2.79
N ILE A 49 -12.77 11.94 -2.95
CA ILE A 49 -13.74 11.51 -1.97
C ILE A 49 -14.06 10.05 -2.23
N ASN A 50 -13.62 9.20 -1.32
CA ASN A 50 -13.95 7.80 -1.32
C ASN A 50 -15.13 7.58 -0.36
N THR A 51 -16.29 8.08 -0.74
CA THR A 51 -17.53 7.92 0.01
C THR A 51 -18.08 6.51 -0.13
N THR A 52 -18.90 6.13 0.84
CA THR A 52 -19.68 4.89 0.84
C THR A 52 -21.14 5.15 0.44
N LYS A 53 -21.92 4.08 0.29
CA LYS A 53 -23.38 4.19 0.09
C LYS A 53 -24.10 4.78 1.29
N ASN A 54 -23.43 4.91 2.43
CA ASN A 54 -23.99 5.43 3.68
C ASN A 54 -23.79 6.95 3.84
N LYS A 55 -23.12 7.62 2.89
CA LYS A 55 -22.71 9.04 2.99
C LYS A 55 -23.85 10.00 3.31
N ASP A 56 -25.06 9.75 2.82
CA ASP A 56 -26.20 10.63 3.02
C ASP A 56 -26.92 10.40 4.37
N ASN A 57 -26.57 9.29 5.06
CA ASN A 57 -27.20 8.91 6.34
C ASN A 57 -26.21 8.94 7.53
N VAL A 58 -25.05 9.57 7.39
CA VAL A 58 -23.97 9.58 8.40
C VAL A 58 -24.44 10.04 9.75
N PHE A 59 -25.25 11.13 9.78
CA PHE A 59 -25.76 11.71 11.02
C PHE A 59 -26.63 10.71 11.79
N ASP A 60 -27.59 10.11 11.13
CA ASP A 60 -28.52 9.15 11.74
C ASP A 60 -27.78 7.87 12.18
N ILE A 61 -26.84 7.37 11.36
CA ILE A 61 -26.03 6.21 11.69
C ILE A 61 -25.24 6.46 12.98
N LEU A 62 -24.55 7.60 13.08
CA LEU A 62 -23.69 7.89 14.24
C LEU A 62 -24.47 8.23 15.50
N ASN A 63 -25.64 8.85 15.38
CA ASN A 63 -26.51 9.13 16.54
C ASN A 63 -27.17 7.86 17.12
N ASN A 64 -27.43 6.87 16.28
CA ASN A 64 -28.08 5.62 16.69
C ASN A 64 -27.08 4.46 16.90
N ALA A 65 -25.78 4.72 16.82
CA ALA A 65 -24.76 3.72 17.05
C ALA A 65 -24.51 3.49 18.54
N ASP A 66 -24.43 2.24 18.98
CA ASP A 66 -23.94 1.88 20.31
C ASP A 66 -22.41 2.06 20.40
N ASN A 67 -21.70 1.70 19.31
CA ASN A 67 -20.25 1.75 19.25
C ASN A 67 -19.77 2.36 17.93
N ILE A 68 -18.73 3.17 18.01
CA ILE A 68 -17.98 3.69 16.85
C ILE A 68 -16.57 3.13 16.90
N TYR A 69 -16.23 2.29 15.93
CA TYR A 69 -14.89 1.70 15.76
C TYR A 69 -14.07 2.55 14.80
N VAL A 70 -13.08 3.25 15.33
CA VAL A 70 -12.20 4.14 14.53
C VAL A 70 -10.88 3.43 14.25
N VAL A 71 -10.54 3.24 12.98
CA VAL A 71 -9.28 2.60 12.56
C VAL A 71 -8.30 3.67 12.12
N MET A 72 -7.20 3.83 12.82
CA MET A 72 -6.12 4.77 12.52
C MET A 72 -4.74 4.10 12.60
N GLY A 73 -3.69 4.84 12.22
CA GLY A 73 -2.33 4.30 12.23
C GLY A 73 -2.08 3.26 11.14
N CYS A 74 -2.90 3.23 10.12
CA CYS A 74 -2.65 2.46 8.91
C CYS A 74 -1.64 3.23 8.07
N PHE A 75 -0.54 2.58 7.70
CA PHE A 75 0.75 3.22 7.51
C PHE A 75 0.94 4.06 6.25
N VAL A 76 0.03 4.14 5.29
CA VAL A 76 0.40 4.80 4.03
C VAL A 76 -0.53 5.97 3.75
N LYS A 77 0.03 7.18 3.74
CA LYS A 77 -0.68 8.37 3.25
C LYS A 77 -1.18 8.10 1.82
N TYR A 78 -2.46 8.34 1.61
CA TYR A 78 -3.13 8.26 0.30
C TYR A 78 -3.28 6.86 -0.32
N GLU A 79 -3.08 5.79 0.41
CA GLU A 79 -3.23 4.41 -0.10
C GLU A 79 -4.51 3.72 0.36
N TYR A 80 -5.26 4.33 1.28
CA TYR A 80 -6.50 3.78 1.82
C TYR A 80 -7.76 4.47 1.25
N VAL A 81 -8.92 4.03 1.68
CA VAL A 81 -10.22 4.42 1.13
C VAL A 81 -10.46 5.94 1.20
N SER A 82 -9.78 6.67 2.07
CA SER A 82 -9.90 8.12 2.20
C SER A 82 -8.80 8.87 1.46
N ALA A 83 -9.12 10.05 0.94
CA ALA A 83 -8.18 10.89 0.21
C ALA A 83 -7.05 11.43 1.10
N GLU A 84 -7.36 11.84 2.32
CA GLU A 84 -6.42 12.39 3.29
C GLU A 84 -6.68 11.81 4.68
N PRO A 85 -5.69 11.11 5.28
CA PRO A 85 -5.84 10.64 6.65
C PRO A 85 -6.10 11.80 7.62
N PRO A 86 -7.06 11.69 8.53
CA PRO A 86 -7.33 12.75 9.49
C PRO A 86 -6.28 12.80 10.60
N SER A 87 -6.03 13.99 11.14
CA SER A 87 -5.39 14.12 12.45
C SER A 87 -6.36 13.72 13.57
N PHE A 88 -5.84 13.45 14.77
CA PHE A 88 -6.70 13.21 15.94
C PHE A 88 -7.61 14.40 16.25
N LEU A 89 -7.14 15.64 16.07
CA LEU A 89 -7.95 16.83 16.22
C LEU A 89 -9.13 16.88 15.23
N LYS A 90 -8.90 16.44 13.98
CA LYS A 90 -9.98 16.37 12.99
C LYS A 90 -10.98 15.26 13.33
N VAL A 91 -10.52 14.13 13.84
CA VAL A 91 -11.42 13.07 14.33
C VAL A 91 -12.24 13.55 15.51
N GLU A 92 -11.63 14.32 16.42
CA GLU A 92 -12.32 14.94 17.54
C GLU A 92 -13.43 15.89 17.08
N GLU A 93 -13.12 16.82 16.17
CA GLU A 93 -14.09 17.75 15.58
C GLU A 93 -15.32 17.01 15.01
N LEU A 94 -15.08 15.90 14.31
CA LEU A 94 -16.12 15.16 13.61
C LEU A 94 -16.92 14.24 14.54
N LEU A 95 -16.31 13.65 15.58
CA LEU A 95 -16.93 12.57 16.37
C LEU A 95 -17.28 12.93 17.81
N ARG A 96 -16.74 14.02 18.40
CA ARG A 96 -16.98 14.34 19.82
C ARG A 96 -18.44 14.55 20.16
N LYS A 97 -19.22 15.06 19.23
CA LYS A 97 -20.67 15.35 19.42
C LYS A 97 -21.57 14.12 19.58
N TYR A 98 -21.09 12.93 19.18
CA TYR A 98 -21.88 11.70 19.27
C TYR A 98 -21.65 10.99 20.61
N SER A 99 -22.71 10.45 21.20
CA SER A 99 -22.68 9.80 22.52
C SER A 99 -22.23 8.34 22.50
N ALA A 100 -22.18 7.71 21.33
CA ALA A 100 -21.76 6.32 21.19
C ALA A 100 -20.41 6.05 21.84
N ASN A 101 -20.21 4.85 22.36
CA ASN A 101 -18.91 4.37 22.85
C ASN A 101 -17.90 4.33 21.70
N LYS A 102 -16.73 4.97 21.85
CA LYS A 102 -15.73 5.15 20.79
C LYS A 102 -14.47 4.35 21.09
N LEU A 103 -14.13 3.43 20.20
CA LEU A 103 -12.94 2.62 20.33
C LEU A 103 -11.96 2.94 19.19
N LEU A 104 -10.72 3.27 19.55
CA LEU A 104 -9.65 3.52 18.60
C LEU A 104 -8.85 2.24 18.37
N PHE A 105 -8.84 1.73 17.15
CA PHE A 105 -7.94 0.67 16.69
C PHE A 105 -6.72 1.30 16.02
N TYR A 106 -5.56 1.15 16.67
CA TYR A 106 -4.30 1.70 16.19
C TYR A 106 -3.30 0.60 15.88
N SER A 107 -3.14 0.29 14.60
CA SER A 107 -2.40 -0.89 14.15
C SER A 107 -0.87 -0.77 14.22
N LEU A 108 -0.33 0.47 14.36
CA LEU A 108 1.12 0.72 14.32
C LEU A 108 1.86 0.59 15.65
N GLY A 109 1.20 0.48 16.77
CA GLY A 109 1.81 0.47 18.11
C GLY A 109 2.85 -0.66 18.30
N GLY A 110 4.07 -0.52 17.73
CA GLY A 110 5.08 -1.57 17.71
C GLY A 110 5.66 -1.91 19.08
N ASN A 111 5.95 -0.90 19.90
CA ASN A 111 6.48 -1.06 21.26
C ASN A 111 5.72 -0.18 22.27
N GLU A 112 6.02 -0.30 23.56
CA GLU A 112 5.30 0.43 24.60
C GLU A 112 5.48 1.93 24.50
N LEU A 113 6.67 2.41 24.16
CA LEU A 113 6.93 3.84 23.98
C LEU A 113 6.08 4.44 22.86
N THR A 114 5.95 3.74 21.75
CA THR A 114 5.04 4.15 20.64
C THR A 114 3.60 4.21 21.13
N ARG A 115 3.15 3.21 21.87
CA ARG A 115 1.79 3.15 22.42
C ARG A 115 1.52 4.28 23.40
N GLU A 116 2.49 4.57 24.27
CA GLU A 116 2.41 5.68 25.23
C GLU A 116 2.31 7.03 24.50
N ASN A 117 3.10 7.24 23.45
CA ASN A 117 3.05 8.46 22.67
C ASN A 117 1.71 8.64 21.95
N VAL A 118 1.12 7.58 21.42
CA VAL A 118 -0.23 7.62 20.84
C VAL A 118 -1.23 8.04 21.91
N ARG A 119 -1.19 7.43 23.10
CA ARG A 119 -2.10 7.80 24.22
C ARG A 119 -1.97 9.28 24.62
N LYS A 120 -0.74 9.83 24.59
CA LYS A 120 -0.49 11.26 24.88
C LYS A 120 -0.98 12.19 23.77
N THR A 121 -1.03 11.72 22.52
CA THR A 121 -1.41 12.54 21.35
C THR A 121 -2.92 12.54 21.12
N VAL A 122 -3.61 11.50 21.56
CA VAL A 122 -5.07 11.37 21.43
C VAL A 122 -5.74 12.40 22.36
N PRO A 123 -6.70 13.20 21.87
CA PRO A 123 -7.45 14.13 22.71
C PRO A 123 -8.12 13.43 23.90
N GLN A 124 -8.03 14.05 25.08
CA GLN A 124 -8.53 13.46 26.30
C GLN A 124 -10.06 13.24 26.23
N GLY A 125 -10.50 12.04 26.58
CA GLY A 125 -11.91 11.67 26.61
C GLY A 125 -12.57 11.57 25.23
N LEU A 126 -11.79 11.51 24.14
CA LEU A 126 -12.33 11.27 22.81
C LEU A 126 -12.68 9.80 22.58
N PHE A 127 -11.86 8.91 23.08
CA PHE A 127 -12.06 7.45 22.97
C PHE A 127 -12.19 6.83 24.36
N ASP A 128 -13.10 5.90 24.50
CA ASP A 128 -13.30 5.12 25.72
C ASP A 128 -12.23 4.05 25.85
N GLU A 129 -11.72 3.52 24.73
CA GLU A 129 -10.63 2.57 24.71
C GLU A 129 -9.71 2.77 23.50
N ILE A 130 -8.40 2.51 23.67
CA ILE A 130 -7.39 2.48 22.61
C ILE A 130 -6.81 1.09 22.51
N ILE A 131 -7.06 0.44 21.37
CA ILE A 131 -6.68 -0.95 21.10
C ILE A 131 -5.51 -0.95 20.11
N PHE A 132 -4.41 -1.59 20.51
CA PHE A 132 -3.22 -1.77 19.67
C PHE A 132 -3.15 -3.20 19.15
N GLY A 133 -2.73 -3.37 17.91
CA GLY A 133 -2.47 -4.69 17.34
C GLY A 133 -3.42 -5.09 16.21
N ASN A 134 -3.61 -6.37 16.04
CA ASN A 134 -4.53 -6.91 15.04
C ASN A 134 -5.96 -6.58 15.43
N THR A 135 -6.69 -5.93 14.53
CA THR A 135 -8.01 -5.37 14.83
C THR A 135 -9.04 -6.44 15.22
N TYR A 136 -8.97 -7.62 14.62
CA TYR A 136 -9.92 -8.70 14.91
C TYR A 136 -9.67 -9.41 16.27
N ASN A 137 -8.45 -9.32 16.82
CA ASN A 137 -8.11 -9.94 18.11
C ASN A 137 -9.02 -9.47 19.25
N TYR A 138 -9.45 -8.20 19.20
CA TYR A 138 -10.42 -7.65 20.14
C TYR A 138 -11.75 -8.42 20.14
N PHE A 139 -12.25 -8.74 18.95
CA PHE A 139 -13.55 -9.42 18.81
C PHE A 139 -13.55 -10.90 19.15
N ILE A 140 -12.37 -11.53 19.18
CA ILE A 140 -12.20 -12.93 19.60
C ILE A 140 -11.71 -13.08 21.03
N GLY A 141 -11.60 -11.97 21.79
CA GLY A 141 -11.17 -11.99 23.19
C GLY A 141 -9.67 -12.18 23.42
N GLU A 142 -8.84 -12.04 22.37
CA GLU A 142 -7.38 -12.19 22.48
C GLU A 142 -6.71 -10.84 22.77
N THR A 143 -6.50 -10.54 24.06
CA THR A 143 -5.92 -9.26 24.50
C THR A 143 -4.47 -9.36 24.93
N SER A 144 -3.95 -10.55 25.23
CA SER A 144 -2.61 -10.77 25.82
C SER A 144 -1.47 -10.58 24.82
N ASN A 145 -1.63 -10.99 23.56
CA ASN A 145 -0.64 -10.78 22.49
C ASN A 145 -1.28 -10.11 21.26
N LYS A 146 -1.44 -8.82 21.37
CA LYS A 146 -2.22 -7.97 20.45
C LYS A 146 -1.77 -8.00 19.00
N PHE A 147 -0.50 -8.33 18.73
CA PHE A 147 0.07 -8.33 17.38
C PHE A 147 0.22 -9.73 16.78
N LYS A 148 0.20 -10.78 17.61
CA LYS A 148 0.28 -12.15 17.12
C LYS A 148 -1.02 -12.50 16.36
N PRO A 149 -0.93 -12.95 15.09
CA PRO A 149 -2.13 -13.40 14.38
C PRO A 149 -2.63 -14.70 14.95
N ASN A 150 -3.96 -14.86 14.97
CA ASN A 150 -4.63 -16.14 15.15
C ASN A 150 -5.29 -16.52 13.82
N TYR A 151 -4.57 -17.24 12.97
CA TYR A 151 -5.02 -17.53 11.61
C TYR A 151 -6.19 -18.52 11.59
N ASP A 152 -6.31 -19.42 12.57
CA ASP A 152 -7.46 -20.32 12.68
C ASP A 152 -8.77 -19.55 12.88
N ARG A 153 -8.74 -18.51 13.72
CA ARG A 153 -9.89 -17.64 13.95
C ARG A 153 -10.09 -16.64 12.78
N LEU A 154 -9.01 -16.18 12.19
CA LEU A 154 -9.08 -15.22 11.07
C LEU A 154 -9.78 -15.79 9.85
N LYS A 155 -9.71 -17.09 9.61
CA LYS A 155 -10.29 -17.75 8.44
C LYS A 155 -11.75 -17.34 8.19
N ASN A 156 -12.63 -17.55 9.16
CA ASN A 156 -14.05 -17.23 9.02
C ASN A 156 -14.29 -15.71 8.97
N ILE A 157 -13.60 -14.95 9.80
CA ILE A 157 -13.65 -13.48 9.82
C ILE A 157 -13.29 -12.92 8.44
N ALA A 158 -12.24 -13.43 7.81
CA ALA A 158 -11.79 -12.99 6.50
C ALA A 158 -12.82 -13.26 5.40
N ILE A 159 -13.45 -14.44 5.41
CA ILE A 159 -14.55 -14.80 4.50
C ILE A 159 -15.76 -13.88 4.73
N CYS A 160 -16.23 -13.72 5.96
CA CYS A 160 -17.35 -12.85 6.31
C CYS A 160 -17.09 -11.38 5.95
N SER A 161 -15.82 -10.96 5.92
CA SER A 161 -15.44 -9.57 5.62
C SER A 161 -15.87 -9.08 4.23
N ALA A 162 -16.23 -9.98 3.32
CA ALA A 162 -16.71 -9.62 2.00
C ALA A 162 -18.05 -8.85 2.02
N GLY A 163 -18.86 -9.02 3.05
CA GLY A 163 -20.12 -8.29 3.22
C GLY A 163 -19.98 -6.77 3.19
N VAL A 164 -18.83 -6.25 3.59
CA VAL A 164 -18.57 -4.79 3.54
C VAL A 164 -18.65 -4.21 2.14
N LEU A 165 -18.38 -5.00 1.09
CA LEU A 165 -18.42 -4.54 -0.31
C LEU A 165 -19.81 -4.04 -0.72
N ASN A 166 -20.87 -4.56 -0.11
CA ASN A 166 -22.24 -4.11 -0.36
C ASN A 166 -22.48 -2.65 0.05
N GLN A 167 -21.61 -2.08 0.89
CA GLN A 167 -21.69 -0.70 1.38
C GLN A 167 -20.75 0.27 0.63
N LEU A 168 -19.98 -0.22 -0.35
CA LEU A 168 -19.00 0.58 -1.08
C LEU A 168 -19.49 0.89 -2.50
N GLU A 169 -19.16 2.10 -3.00
CA GLU A 169 -19.68 2.59 -4.28
C GLU A 169 -18.75 2.33 -5.47
N ARG A 170 -17.44 2.25 -5.23
CA ARG A 170 -16.42 2.25 -6.28
C ARG A 170 -15.65 0.94 -6.34
N PRO A 171 -15.08 0.59 -7.50
CA PRO A 171 -14.14 -0.51 -7.56
C PRO A 171 -12.93 -0.20 -6.67
N LEU A 172 -12.49 -1.18 -5.89
CA LEU A 172 -11.44 -1.06 -4.89
C LEU A 172 -10.36 -2.11 -5.13
N VAL A 173 -9.12 -1.79 -4.75
CA VAL A 173 -8.05 -2.79 -4.64
C VAL A 173 -8.13 -3.44 -3.25
N MET A 174 -8.38 -4.74 -3.22
CA MET A 174 -8.46 -5.53 -1.99
C MET A 174 -7.06 -5.91 -1.51
N GLU A 175 -6.72 -5.53 -0.28
CA GLU A 175 -5.52 -6.05 0.37
C GLU A 175 -5.80 -7.44 0.97
N ILE A 176 -4.89 -8.37 0.71
CA ILE A 176 -4.93 -9.73 1.25
C ILE A 176 -3.66 -9.95 2.06
N GLU A 177 -3.79 -10.29 3.33
CA GLU A 177 -2.67 -10.66 4.17
C GLU A 177 -2.25 -12.10 3.87
N THR A 178 -0.95 -12.31 3.59
CA THR A 178 -0.40 -13.65 3.35
C THR A 178 0.47 -14.14 4.49
N ALA A 179 1.11 -13.21 5.20
CA ALA A 179 1.99 -13.50 6.33
C ALA A 179 2.13 -12.30 7.26
N THR A 180 2.56 -12.54 8.49
CA THR A 180 2.88 -11.51 9.49
C THR A 180 4.21 -11.82 10.17
N GLY A 181 4.93 -10.78 10.61
CA GLY A 181 6.19 -10.91 11.30
C GLY A 181 7.41 -10.90 10.40
N CYS A 182 8.59 -10.99 10.98
CA CYS A 182 9.88 -10.96 10.28
C CYS A 182 10.86 -11.94 10.93
N ASN A 183 11.53 -12.74 10.11
CA ASN A 183 12.51 -13.73 10.59
C ASN A 183 13.94 -13.19 10.72
N ARG A 184 14.16 -11.91 10.36
CA ARG A 184 15.49 -11.29 10.49
C ARG A 184 15.82 -10.97 11.96
N LYS A 185 17.00 -11.45 12.41
CA LYS A 185 17.53 -11.18 13.76
C LYS A 185 19.03 -10.86 13.65
N PRO A 186 19.45 -9.63 13.99
CA PRO A 186 18.62 -8.45 14.29
C PRO A 186 17.90 -7.94 13.03
N GLY A 187 16.76 -7.28 13.22
CA GLY A 187 16.02 -6.61 12.15
C GLY A 187 16.68 -5.27 11.76
N CYS A 188 16.11 -4.58 10.77
CA CYS A 188 16.56 -3.21 10.44
C CYS A 188 16.29 -2.29 11.62
N THR A 189 17.24 -1.37 11.94
CA THR A 189 17.22 -0.55 13.16
C THR A 189 16.00 0.37 13.27
N PHE A 190 15.40 0.74 12.18
CA PHE A 190 14.23 1.63 12.10
C PHE A 190 12.90 0.91 11.88
N CYS A 191 12.91 -0.42 11.68
CA CYS A 191 11.73 -1.14 11.21
C CYS A 191 10.81 -1.56 12.36
N ILE A 192 9.53 -1.18 12.26
CA ILE A 192 8.53 -1.51 13.26
C ILE A 192 8.28 -3.03 13.37
N GLU A 193 8.46 -3.81 12.30
CA GLU A 193 8.30 -5.27 12.34
C GLU A 193 9.37 -5.92 13.23
N GLY A 194 10.60 -5.42 13.19
CA GLY A 194 11.65 -5.84 14.12
C GLY A 194 11.33 -5.51 15.58
N MET A 195 10.72 -4.34 15.82
CA MET A 195 10.34 -3.90 17.17
C MET A 195 9.16 -4.69 17.75
N ARG A 196 8.27 -5.23 16.92
CA ARG A 196 7.19 -6.12 17.34
C ARG A 196 7.71 -7.48 17.80
N GLY A 197 8.86 -7.90 17.30
CA GLY A 197 9.50 -9.16 17.68
C GLY A 197 8.71 -10.41 17.29
N LEU A 198 7.76 -10.32 16.36
CA LEU A 198 6.98 -11.45 15.93
C LEU A 198 7.76 -12.32 14.96
N PRO A 199 7.79 -13.65 15.16
CA PRO A 199 8.31 -14.56 14.15
C PRO A 199 7.43 -14.48 12.89
N LEU A 200 8.05 -14.78 11.74
CA LEU A 200 7.30 -14.89 10.49
C LEU A 200 6.31 -16.05 10.57
N GLN A 201 5.05 -15.76 10.31
CA GLN A 201 3.96 -16.74 10.31
C GLN A 201 3.18 -16.59 9.01
N PHE A 202 2.84 -17.72 8.39
CA PHE A 202 2.13 -17.76 7.11
C PHE A 202 0.68 -18.16 7.30
N ARG A 203 -0.21 -17.59 6.51
CA ARG A 203 -1.57 -18.11 6.34
C ARG A 203 -1.53 -19.32 5.41
N GLU A 204 -2.47 -20.23 5.61
CA GLU A 204 -2.63 -21.39 4.73
C GLU A 204 -3.20 -20.96 3.37
N ILE A 205 -2.79 -21.68 2.31
CA ILE A 205 -3.20 -21.37 0.93
C ILE A 205 -4.72 -21.34 0.80
N GLU A 206 -5.40 -22.37 1.30
CA GLU A 206 -6.86 -22.47 1.16
C GLU A 206 -7.60 -21.38 1.95
N ASP A 207 -7.03 -20.85 3.03
CA ASP A 207 -7.62 -19.74 3.79
C ASP A 207 -7.49 -18.42 3.01
N ILE A 208 -6.36 -18.21 2.31
CA ILE A 208 -6.15 -17.06 1.41
C ILE A 208 -7.11 -17.16 0.22
N VAL A 209 -7.19 -18.33 -0.42
CA VAL A 209 -8.05 -18.58 -1.58
C VAL A 209 -9.52 -18.39 -1.21
N SER A 210 -9.96 -18.92 -0.06
CA SER A 210 -11.35 -18.78 0.40
C SER A 210 -11.75 -17.32 0.66
N GLU A 211 -10.83 -16.50 1.22
CA GLU A 211 -11.03 -15.07 1.38
C GLU A 211 -11.16 -14.36 0.03
N ILE A 212 -10.22 -14.61 -0.88
CA ILE A 212 -10.23 -14.01 -2.23
C ILE A 212 -11.52 -14.40 -2.96
N LYS A 213 -11.91 -15.67 -2.90
CA LYS A 213 -13.14 -16.16 -3.52
C LYS A 213 -14.39 -15.46 -2.95
N SER A 214 -14.49 -15.35 -1.63
CA SER A 214 -15.62 -14.65 -1.01
C SER A 214 -15.70 -13.20 -1.46
N LEU A 215 -14.57 -12.48 -1.53
CA LEU A 215 -14.51 -11.12 -2.04
C LEU A 215 -14.87 -11.06 -3.55
N TYR A 216 -14.36 -12.01 -4.33
CA TYR A 216 -14.63 -12.11 -5.77
C TYR A 216 -16.11 -12.36 -6.05
N ASP A 217 -16.75 -13.27 -5.33
CA ASP A 217 -18.18 -13.57 -5.43
C ASP A 217 -19.05 -12.34 -5.05
N ASN A 218 -18.52 -11.42 -4.25
CA ASN A 218 -19.12 -10.13 -3.92
C ASN A 218 -18.66 -8.97 -4.83
N GLY A 219 -18.07 -9.27 -6.00
CA GLY A 219 -17.76 -8.32 -7.05
C GLY A 219 -16.36 -7.68 -7.01
N ALA A 220 -15.46 -8.10 -6.12
CA ALA A 220 -14.09 -7.63 -6.14
C ALA A 220 -13.29 -8.27 -7.29
N LEU A 221 -12.60 -7.44 -8.07
CA LEU A 221 -11.80 -7.88 -9.22
C LEU A 221 -10.33 -7.47 -9.16
N TYR A 222 -9.93 -6.71 -8.15
CA TYR A 222 -8.59 -6.14 -8.02
C TYR A 222 -7.99 -6.52 -6.68
N PHE A 223 -6.91 -7.30 -6.69
CA PHE A 223 -6.30 -7.88 -5.48
C PHE A 223 -4.81 -7.57 -5.40
N ARG A 224 -4.35 -7.35 -4.17
CA ARG A 224 -2.94 -7.24 -3.82
C ARG A 224 -2.65 -8.22 -2.70
N LEU A 225 -1.76 -9.17 -2.94
CA LEU A 225 -1.19 -10.04 -1.92
C LEU A 225 -0.15 -9.25 -1.13
N GLY A 226 -0.57 -8.67 -0.01
CA GLY A 226 0.18 -7.68 0.75
C GLY A 226 0.35 -8.07 2.22
N ARG A 227 0.61 -7.06 3.05
CA ARG A 227 0.76 -7.14 4.50
C ARG A 227 1.92 -8.00 5.02
N GLN A 228 2.79 -8.49 4.16
CA GLN A 228 4.01 -9.19 4.53
C GLN A 228 5.25 -8.34 4.25
N PRO A 229 6.33 -8.50 5.03
CA PRO A 229 7.60 -7.81 4.75
C PRO A 229 8.27 -8.25 3.45
N ASN A 230 8.03 -9.51 3.04
CA ASN A 230 8.65 -10.11 1.88
C ASN A 230 7.82 -11.28 1.34
N PHE A 231 7.18 -11.08 0.18
CA PHE A 231 6.35 -12.12 -0.44
C PHE A 231 7.13 -13.38 -0.81
N TYR A 232 8.39 -13.23 -1.25
CA TYR A 232 9.21 -14.39 -1.65
C TYR A 232 9.59 -15.29 -0.46
N ALA A 233 9.43 -14.81 0.78
CA ALA A 233 9.62 -15.64 1.97
C ALA A 233 8.41 -16.55 2.30
N TYR A 234 7.31 -16.43 1.57
CA TYR A 234 6.10 -17.24 1.82
C TYR A 234 6.42 -18.73 1.77
N LYS A 235 5.95 -19.47 2.80
CA LYS A 235 6.22 -20.91 2.98
C LYS A 235 7.71 -21.25 2.82
N ASP A 236 8.56 -20.47 3.49
CA ASP A 236 10.03 -20.65 3.53
C ASP A 236 10.70 -20.62 2.15
N CYS A 237 10.30 -19.66 1.31
CA CYS A 237 10.78 -19.47 -0.05
C CYS A 237 10.52 -20.68 -0.98
N ASN A 238 9.39 -21.36 -0.79
CA ASN A 238 9.07 -22.56 -1.57
C ASN A 238 8.34 -22.20 -2.88
N PRO A 239 9.00 -22.38 -4.07
CA PRO A 239 8.39 -22.05 -5.36
C PRO A 239 7.12 -22.84 -5.65
N SER A 240 7.06 -24.12 -5.25
CA SER A 240 5.90 -24.98 -5.50
C SER A 240 4.67 -24.54 -4.72
N GLU A 241 4.84 -24.09 -3.47
CA GLU A 241 3.75 -23.56 -2.65
C GLU A 241 3.24 -22.22 -3.20
N ILE A 242 4.15 -21.35 -3.67
CA ILE A 242 3.78 -20.07 -4.30
C ILE A 242 3.05 -20.33 -5.63
N GLU A 243 3.51 -21.26 -6.45
CA GLU A 243 2.80 -21.63 -7.69
C GLU A 243 1.43 -22.22 -7.39
N LYS A 244 1.31 -23.09 -6.38
CA LYS A 244 0.05 -23.67 -5.92
C LYS A 244 -0.93 -22.57 -5.49
N LEU A 245 -0.47 -21.58 -4.70
CA LEU A 245 -1.31 -20.45 -4.31
C LEU A 245 -1.91 -19.73 -5.52
N PHE A 246 -1.08 -19.37 -6.51
CA PHE A 246 -1.57 -18.69 -7.70
C PHE A 246 -2.53 -19.56 -8.54
N LYS A 247 -2.21 -20.84 -8.73
CA LYS A 247 -3.08 -21.77 -9.48
C LYS A 247 -4.46 -21.84 -8.82
N ARG A 248 -4.49 -22.05 -7.50
CA ARG A 248 -5.75 -22.12 -6.74
C ARG A 248 -6.56 -20.82 -6.84
N ILE A 249 -5.89 -19.65 -6.79
CA ILE A 249 -6.59 -18.35 -6.97
C ILE A 249 -7.25 -18.29 -8.36
N TRP A 250 -6.52 -18.63 -9.43
CA TRP A 250 -7.05 -18.56 -10.79
C TRP A 250 -8.13 -19.62 -11.08
N GLU A 251 -8.03 -20.80 -10.48
CA GLU A 251 -9.08 -21.83 -10.56
C GLU A 251 -10.41 -21.34 -9.97
N GLU A 252 -10.36 -20.69 -8.82
CA GLU A 252 -11.56 -20.20 -8.13
C GLU A 252 -12.07 -18.84 -8.65
N CYS A 253 -11.17 -18.00 -9.20
CA CYS A 253 -11.46 -16.62 -9.55
C CYS A 253 -10.91 -16.25 -10.94
N PRO A 254 -11.40 -16.85 -12.04
CA PRO A 254 -10.81 -16.74 -13.38
C PRO A 254 -10.89 -15.35 -14.02
N ASN A 255 -11.78 -14.47 -13.55
CA ASN A 255 -11.99 -13.15 -14.14
C ASN A 255 -11.35 -12.00 -13.34
N ILE A 256 -10.40 -12.28 -12.46
CA ILE A 256 -9.64 -11.25 -11.77
C ILE A 256 -8.98 -10.31 -12.79
N LYS A 257 -9.12 -9.00 -12.57
CA LYS A 257 -8.54 -7.94 -13.41
C LYS A 257 -7.14 -7.53 -12.95
N THR A 258 -6.91 -7.56 -11.64
CA THR A 258 -5.60 -7.28 -11.06
C THR A 258 -5.30 -8.29 -9.96
N LEU A 259 -4.20 -9.01 -10.11
CA LEU A 259 -3.61 -9.84 -9.06
C LEU A 259 -2.14 -9.46 -8.96
N HIS A 260 -1.78 -8.72 -7.92
CA HIS A 260 -0.43 -8.22 -7.70
C HIS A 260 0.12 -8.69 -6.37
N ILE A 261 1.44 -8.76 -6.28
CA ILE A 261 2.15 -8.94 -5.00
C ILE A 261 2.67 -7.60 -4.48
N ASP A 262 3.19 -7.60 -3.27
CA ASP A 262 3.79 -6.44 -2.63
C ASP A 262 5.30 -6.61 -2.40
N ASN A 263 5.81 -6.15 -1.27
CA ASN A 263 7.23 -6.09 -0.93
C ASN A 263 7.98 -7.40 -1.17
N VAL A 264 9.18 -7.26 -1.69
CA VAL A 264 10.12 -8.36 -1.92
C VAL A 264 11.52 -7.95 -1.45
N SER A 265 12.27 -8.89 -0.90
CA SER A 265 13.67 -8.67 -0.53
C SER A 265 14.61 -9.04 -1.69
N PRO A 266 15.53 -8.15 -2.10
CA PRO A 266 16.54 -8.46 -3.11
C PRO A 266 17.33 -9.73 -2.79
N HIS A 267 17.71 -9.92 -1.53
CA HIS A 267 18.44 -11.12 -1.11
C HIS A 267 17.69 -12.41 -1.45
N ASN A 268 16.36 -12.45 -1.28
CA ASN A 268 15.58 -13.63 -1.63
C ASN A 268 15.40 -13.81 -3.15
N VAL A 269 15.36 -12.73 -3.92
CA VAL A 269 15.30 -12.80 -5.39
C VAL A 269 16.56 -13.41 -5.97
N ASN A 270 17.74 -13.05 -5.42
CA ASN A 270 19.05 -13.51 -5.87
C ASN A 270 19.41 -14.89 -5.26
N THR A 271 18.47 -15.81 -5.27
CA THR A 271 18.66 -17.23 -4.89
C THR A 271 18.11 -18.13 -6.00
N PRO A 272 18.53 -19.41 -6.10
CA PRO A 272 17.95 -20.35 -7.05
C PRO A 272 16.42 -20.46 -6.94
N GLU A 273 15.89 -20.48 -5.73
CA GLU A 273 14.45 -20.49 -5.44
C GLU A 273 13.80 -19.17 -5.85
N GLY A 274 14.45 -18.04 -5.55
CA GLY A 274 13.98 -16.70 -5.91
C GLY A 274 13.87 -16.48 -7.42
N VAL A 275 14.78 -17.03 -8.20
CA VAL A 275 14.70 -17.02 -9.67
C VAL A 275 13.44 -17.75 -10.14
N LYS A 276 13.16 -18.95 -9.61
CA LYS A 276 11.94 -19.71 -9.93
C LYS A 276 10.68 -18.98 -9.48
N ILE A 277 10.70 -18.41 -8.28
CA ILE A 277 9.57 -17.61 -7.76
C ILE A 277 9.33 -16.41 -8.67
N THR A 278 10.38 -15.74 -9.16
CA THR A 278 10.23 -14.59 -10.06
C THR A 278 9.54 -14.99 -11.38
N GLU A 279 9.91 -16.14 -11.96
CA GLU A 279 9.26 -16.68 -13.14
C GLU A 279 7.76 -16.98 -12.89
N ILE A 280 7.46 -17.62 -11.76
CA ILE A 280 6.09 -17.92 -11.34
C ILE A 280 5.28 -16.60 -11.15
N VAL A 281 5.84 -15.64 -10.45
CA VAL A 281 5.16 -14.33 -10.22
C VAL A 281 4.92 -13.63 -11.57
N ALA A 282 5.89 -13.56 -12.45
CA ALA A 282 5.73 -12.96 -13.77
C ALA A 282 4.69 -13.67 -14.65
N LYS A 283 4.51 -14.98 -14.46
CA LYS A 283 3.55 -15.82 -15.19
C LYS A 283 2.11 -15.64 -14.68
N TYR A 284 1.92 -15.63 -13.37
CA TYR A 284 0.59 -15.72 -12.75
C TYR A 284 0.03 -14.38 -12.29
N THR A 285 0.85 -13.33 -12.12
CA THR A 285 0.33 -12.00 -11.81
C THR A 285 -0.06 -11.24 -13.07
N THR A 286 -0.99 -10.31 -12.94
CA THR A 286 -1.43 -9.46 -14.06
C THR A 286 -0.39 -8.38 -14.35
N ALA A 287 -0.29 -7.96 -15.61
CA ALA A 287 0.70 -6.98 -16.03
C ALA A 287 0.52 -5.61 -15.36
N GLY A 288 1.65 -4.96 -15.09
CA GLY A 288 1.73 -3.75 -14.29
C GLY A 288 2.04 -4.00 -12.82
N ASN A 289 2.40 -5.24 -12.47
CA ASN A 289 2.82 -5.60 -11.13
C ASN A 289 4.20 -5.01 -10.80
N ILE A 290 4.39 -4.62 -9.56
CA ILE A 290 5.63 -4.04 -9.06
C ILE A 290 6.04 -4.75 -7.78
N THR A 291 7.32 -5.13 -7.73
CA THR A 291 7.98 -5.66 -6.54
C THR A 291 8.77 -4.55 -5.86
N PRO A 292 8.23 -3.86 -4.83
CA PRO A 292 8.97 -2.85 -4.11
C PRO A 292 10.11 -3.48 -3.31
N PHE A 293 11.34 -3.02 -3.54
CA PHE A 293 12.52 -3.39 -2.78
C PHE A 293 12.78 -2.39 -1.66
N GLY A 294 12.87 -2.87 -0.43
CA GLY A 294 13.37 -2.09 0.70
C GLY A 294 14.90 -1.98 0.64
N ILE A 295 15.42 -1.22 -0.31
CA ILE A 295 16.87 -1.00 -0.45
C ILE A 295 17.34 -0.01 0.60
N GLU A 296 16.58 1.04 0.82
CA GLU A 296 16.69 2.16 1.75
C GLU A 296 17.94 3.02 1.55
N SER A 297 19.08 2.42 1.22
CA SER A 297 20.33 3.08 0.83
C SER A 297 21.22 2.13 0.02
N PHE A 298 21.95 2.65 -0.97
CA PHE A 298 23.04 1.94 -1.64
C PHE A 298 24.38 2.14 -0.96
N ASP A 299 24.53 3.07 -0.01
CA ASP A 299 25.77 3.30 0.73
C ASP A 299 26.10 2.10 1.64
N PRO A 300 27.22 1.36 1.40
CA PRO A 300 27.56 0.16 2.17
C PRO A 300 27.67 0.43 3.68
N ARG A 301 28.17 1.61 4.06
CA ARG A 301 28.29 2.01 5.46
C ARG A 301 26.92 2.17 6.12
N ILE A 302 25.97 2.80 5.44
CA ILE A 302 24.60 2.94 5.95
C ILE A 302 23.90 1.58 6.00
N ARG A 303 24.15 0.72 5.01
CA ARG A 303 23.61 -0.63 5.00
C ARG A 303 24.04 -1.44 6.23
N GLU A 304 25.31 -1.34 6.60
CA GLU A 304 25.85 -1.97 7.80
C GLU A 304 25.25 -1.35 9.07
N LEU A 305 25.34 -0.02 9.24
CA LEU A 305 24.82 0.69 10.41
C LEU A 305 23.34 0.44 10.68
N CYS A 306 22.53 0.39 9.62
CA CYS A 306 21.09 0.18 9.72
C CYS A 306 20.67 -1.29 9.60
N ASN A 307 21.63 -2.21 9.54
CA ASN A 307 21.37 -3.64 9.35
C ASN A 307 20.41 -3.93 8.19
N LEU A 308 20.67 -3.31 7.03
CA LEU A 308 19.85 -3.51 5.82
C LEU A 308 20.11 -4.87 5.19
N ASN A 309 19.07 -5.45 4.57
CA ASN A 309 19.16 -6.78 3.99
C ASN A 309 19.84 -6.78 2.60
N GLY A 310 20.59 -7.84 2.31
CA GLY A 310 21.24 -8.08 1.04
C GLY A 310 22.47 -7.20 0.78
N SER A 311 23.33 -7.63 -0.09
CA SER A 311 24.51 -6.89 -0.59
C SER A 311 24.09 -5.97 -1.76
N LEU A 312 25.01 -5.09 -2.20
CA LEU A 312 24.82 -4.32 -3.43
C LEU A 312 24.71 -5.25 -4.65
N ASN A 313 25.44 -6.36 -4.65
CA ASN A 313 25.34 -7.37 -5.71
C ASN A 313 23.94 -8.01 -5.74
N ASP A 314 23.38 -8.38 -4.57
CA ASP A 314 22.01 -8.90 -4.50
C ASP A 314 21.00 -7.93 -5.11
N ILE A 315 21.17 -6.62 -4.86
CA ILE A 315 20.26 -5.59 -5.39
C ILE A 315 20.33 -5.54 -6.93
N HIS A 316 21.55 -5.44 -7.50
CA HIS A 316 21.71 -5.35 -8.93
C HIS A 316 21.28 -6.63 -9.65
N GLU A 317 21.67 -7.81 -9.15
CA GLU A 317 21.25 -9.09 -9.71
C GLU A 317 19.74 -9.31 -9.59
N SER A 318 19.13 -8.89 -8.49
CA SER A 318 17.67 -8.96 -8.37
C SER A 318 16.94 -8.10 -9.39
N ILE A 319 17.46 -6.91 -9.69
CA ILE A 319 16.92 -6.06 -10.76
C ILE A 319 17.08 -6.77 -12.12
N ASN A 320 18.22 -7.39 -12.40
CA ASN A 320 18.45 -8.18 -13.61
C ASN A 320 17.47 -9.35 -13.73
N ILE A 321 17.29 -10.11 -12.64
CA ILE A 321 16.40 -11.29 -12.60
C ILE A 321 14.94 -10.86 -12.86
N ILE A 322 14.45 -9.83 -12.15
CA ILE A 322 13.08 -9.32 -12.35
C ILE A 322 12.89 -8.85 -13.80
N ASN A 323 13.87 -8.13 -14.37
CA ASN A 323 13.79 -7.64 -15.74
C ASN A 323 13.79 -8.76 -16.78
N ARG A 324 14.53 -9.83 -16.53
CA ARG A 324 14.58 -11.00 -17.44
C ARG A 324 13.20 -11.63 -17.65
N PHE A 325 12.39 -11.73 -16.59
CA PHE A 325 11.07 -12.35 -16.66
C PHE A 325 9.93 -11.33 -16.83
N GLY A 326 10.14 -10.08 -16.42
CA GLY A 326 9.05 -9.13 -16.23
C GLY A 326 8.96 -8.00 -17.24
N LYS A 327 9.96 -7.76 -18.10
CA LYS A 327 9.93 -6.68 -19.11
C LYS A 327 8.89 -6.88 -20.21
N GLU A 328 8.55 -8.13 -20.51
CA GLU A 328 7.51 -8.43 -21.48
C GLU A 328 6.21 -7.72 -21.12
N ARG A 329 5.54 -7.15 -22.11
CA ARG A 329 4.28 -6.44 -21.89
C ARG A 329 3.10 -7.40 -22.00
N GLY A 330 2.16 -7.25 -21.08
CA GLY A 330 0.87 -7.90 -21.18
C GLY A 330 -0.10 -7.17 -22.10
N ASP A 331 -1.32 -7.71 -22.22
CA ASP A 331 -2.38 -7.22 -23.12
C ASP A 331 -2.81 -5.77 -22.83
N ASN A 332 -2.62 -5.31 -21.59
CA ASN A 332 -2.89 -3.93 -21.19
C ASN A 332 -1.74 -2.95 -21.56
N GLY A 333 -0.67 -3.40 -22.21
CA GLY A 333 0.48 -2.61 -22.62
C GLY A 333 1.51 -2.35 -21.51
N LEU A 334 1.28 -2.79 -20.29
CA LEU A 334 2.20 -2.63 -19.17
C LEU A 334 3.17 -3.81 -19.08
N PRO A 335 4.43 -3.60 -18.59
CA PRO A 335 5.33 -4.72 -18.27
C PRO A 335 4.69 -5.67 -17.27
N LYS A 336 4.93 -6.97 -17.40
CA LYS A 336 4.38 -7.98 -16.48
C LYS A 336 4.80 -7.74 -15.04
N LEU A 337 6.10 -7.52 -14.80
CA LEU A 337 6.66 -7.35 -13.47
C LEU A 337 7.90 -6.46 -13.52
N LEU A 338 7.95 -5.42 -12.72
CA LEU A 338 9.14 -4.57 -12.59
C LEU A 338 9.50 -4.31 -11.12
N PRO A 339 10.79 -4.07 -10.83
CA PRO A 339 11.20 -3.66 -9.49
C PRO A 339 10.77 -2.22 -9.21
N GLY A 340 10.44 -1.94 -7.95
CA GLY A 340 10.39 -0.62 -7.36
C GLY A 340 11.50 -0.45 -6.34
N ILE A 341 11.96 0.77 -6.09
CA ILE A 341 13.04 1.06 -5.15
C ILE A 341 12.54 2.04 -4.08
N ASN A 342 12.73 1.67 -2.82
CA ASN A 342 12.53 2.58 -1.70
C ASN A 342 13.90 3.07 -1.22
N ILE A 343 14.02 4.39 -1.01
CA ILE A 343 15.18 5.07 -0.40
C ILE A 343 14.67 5.86 0.80
N ILE A 344 15.39 5.78 1.92
CA ILE A 344 15.09 6.55 3.12
C ILE A 344 16.14 7.63 3.33
N TYR A 345 15.68 8.86 3.44
CA TYR A 345 16.46 10.00 3.91
C TYR A 345 16.33 10.15 5.42
N GLY A 346 17.44 10.39 6.09
CA GLY A 346 17.51 10.61 7.55
C GLY A 346 17.88 9.37 8.34
N LEU A 347 18.40 8.32 7.69
CA LEU A 347 19.02 7.19 8.38
C LEU A 347 20.30 7.62 9.10
N ASP A 348 20.61 6.98 10.21
CA ASP A 348 21.80 7.29 10.99
C ASP A 348 23.08 7.18 10.14
N GLY A 349 23.94 8.17 10.26
CA GLY A 349 25.21 8.25 9.55
C GLY A 349 25.15 8.72 8.10
N GLN A 350 23.99 9.04 7.53
CA GLN A 350 23.87 9.57 6.17
C GLN A 350 24.58 10.93 6.01
N SER A 351 25.11 11.16 4.81
CA SER A 351 25.82 12.38 4.40
C SER A 351 25.65 12.60 2.89
N GLU A 352 26.26 13.68 2.37
CA GLU A 352 26.31 13.94 0.91
C GLU A 352 26.92 12.75 0.15
N LYS A 353 27.96 12.11 0.69
CA LYS A 353 28.54 10.89 0.09
C LYS A 353 27.52 9.74 -0.06
N THR A 354 26.53 9.69 0.80
CA THR A 354 25.43 8.72 0.66
C THR A 354 24.56 9.03 -0.56
N LEU A 355 24.29 10.31 -0.83
CA LEU A 355 23.56 10.73 -2.03
C LEU A 355 24.35 10.36 -3.30
N ASP A 356 25.65 10.68 -3.33
CA ASP A 356 26.53 10.33 -4.44
C ASP A 356 26.55 8.82 -4.70
N CYS A 357 26.66 8.02 -3.64
CA CYS A 357 26.61 6.57 -3.73
C CYS A 357 25.28 6.08 -4.32
N ASN A 358 24.17 6.63 -3.85
CA ASN A 358 22.84 6.31 -4.38
C ASN A 358 22.74 6.69 -5.87
N LEU A 359 23.18 7.89 -6.28
CA LEU A 359 23.14 8.35 -7.67
C LEU A 359 24.00 7.49 -8.59
N ASN A 360 25.21 7.13 -8.17
CA ASN A 360 26.10 6.25 -8.94
C ASN A 360 25.46 4.87 -9.18
N ASN A 361 24.78 4.31 -8.20
CA ASN A 361 24.07 3.03 -8.37
C ASN A 361 22.82 3.18 -9.27
N PHE A 362 22.07 4.28 -9.17
CA PHE A 362 20.98 4.57 -10.09
C PHE A 362 21.47 4.72 -11.52
N LYS A 363 22.60 5.42 -11.74
CA LYS A 363 23.24 5.53 -13.06
C LYS A 363 23.62 4.17 -13.61
N ARG A 364 24.26 3.31 -12.80
CA ARG A 364 24.58 1.94 -13.17
C ARG A 364 23.36 1.14 -13.62
N ILE A 365 22.20 1.31 -12.95
CA ILE A 365 20.95 0.68 -13.34
C ILE A 365 20.46 1.21 -14.70
N LEU A 366 20.51 2.52 -14.95
CA LEU A 366 20.15 3.10 -16.24
C LEU A 366 21.05 2.59 -17.36
N ASP A 367 22.36 2.60 -17.15
CA ASP A 367 23.38 2.20 -18.13
C ASP A 367 23.26 0.69 -18.47
N SER A 368 22.79 -0.14 -17.54
CA SER A 368 22.52 -1.57 -17.78
C SER A 368 21.30 -1.82 -18.67
N GLY A 369 20.51 -0.82 -18.98
CA GLY A 369 19.27 -0.94 -19.72
C GLY A 369 18.13 -1.64 -18.95
N ASN A 370 18.29 -1.91 -17.67
CA ASN A 370 17.24 -2.46 -16.82
C ASN A 370 16.16 -1.43 -16.51
N TRP A 371 14.95 -1.90 -16.41
CA TRP A 371 13.80 -1.06 -16.04
C TRP A 371 13.50 -1.14 -14.56
N VAL A 372 13.28 0.04 -13.97
CA VAL A 372 12.74 0.21 -12.63
C VAL A 372 11.46 1.03 -12.74
N ARG A 373 10.35 0.49 -12.26
CA ARG A 373 9.05 1.16 -12.42
C ARG A 373 8.93 2.42 -11.59
N ARG A 374 9.59 2.46 -10.42
CA ARG A 374 9.35 3.50 -9.43
C ARG A 374 10.49 3.63 -8.43
N VAL A 375 10.84 4.86 -8.08
CA VAL A 375 11.65 5.18 -6.91
C VAL A 375 10.84 6.02 -5.94
N PHE A 376 10.85 5.62 -4.68
CA PHE A 376 10.34 6.42 -3.57
C PHE A 376 11.49 6.87 -2.68
N VAL A 377 11.65 8.18 -2.58
CA VAL A 377 12.48 8.79 -1.56
C VAL A 377 11.57 9.23 -0.43
N ARG A 378 11.74 8.66 0.75
CA ARG A 378 10.94 8.94 1.95
C ARG A 378 11.82 9.50 3.04
N LYS A 379 11.27 10.37 3.88
CA LYS A 379 11.90 10.73 5.14
C LYS A 379 11.73 9.58 6.13
N LEU A 380 12.76 9.32 6.90
CA LEU A 380 12.64 8.45 8.06
C LEU A 380 11.58 9.03 9.00
N THR A 381 10.61 8.21 9.36
CA THR A 381 9.64 8.54 10.39
C THR A 381 9.96 7.73 11.63
N SER A 382 10.15 8.41 12.76
CA SER A 382 10.43 7.72 14.01
C SER A 382 9.29 6.76 14.37
N PRO A 383 9.58 5.50 14.68
CA PRO A 383 8.58 4.58 15.17
C PRO A 383 8.03 4.98 16.56
N TYR A 384 8.66 5.98 17.19
CA TYR A 384 8.26 6.51 18.49
C TYR A 384 7.27 7.67 18.40
N GLY A 385 6.93 8.14 17.20
CA GLY A 385 5.98 9.19 16.93
C GLY A 385 6.58 10.44 16.29
N GLU A 386 5.74 11.27 15.66
CA GLU A 386 6.16 12.46 14.91
C GLU A 386 6.93 13.49 15.75
N GLN A 387 6.71 13.54 17.06
CA GLN A 387 7.45 14.43 17.98
C GLN A 387 8.96 14.17 18.03
N PHE A 388 9.39 12.98 17.60
CA PHE A 388 10.82 12.63 17.50
C PHE A 388 11.36 12.86 16.08
N ASP A 389 10.50 13.13 15.10
CA ASP A 389 10.85 13.39 13.71
C ASP A 389 11.16 14.87 13.48
N LYS A 390 12.00 15.46 14.33
CA LYS A 390 12.34 16.88 14.21
C LYS A 390 13.33 17.13 13.08
N TYR A 391 12.79 17.24 11.87
CA TYR A 391 13.56 17.78 10.76
C TYR A 391 13.63 19.30 10.84
N THR A 392 14.84 19.84 10.98
CA THR A 392 15.10 21.27 10.83
C THR A 392 14.76 21.73 9.40
N LYS A 393 14.65 23.03 9.18
CA LYS A 393 14.42 23.60 7.84
C LYS A 393 15.51 23.12 6.87
N ASP A 394 16.77 23.15 7.28
CA ASP A 394 17.92 22.74 6.45
C ASP A 394 17.81 21.25 6.07
N LYS A 395 17.43 20.38 7.00
CA LYS A 395 17.19 18.95 6.72
C LYS A 395 16.01 18.71 5.79
N LEU A 396 14.98 19.54 5.84
CA LEU A 396 13.86 19.47 4.89
C LEU A 396 14.26 19.93 3.50
N ASP A 397 15.12 20.94 3.40
CA ASP A 397 15.62 21.45 2.12
C ASP A 397 16.64 20.45 1.52
N GLU A 398 17.50 19.84 2.33
CA GLU A 398 18.37 18.73 1.92
C GLU A 398 17.54 17.54 1.38
N PHE A 399 16.47 17.13 2.09
CA PHE A 399 15.55 16.09 1.61
C PHE A 399 14.91 16.43 0.27
N LYS A 400 14.49 17.68 0.06
CA LYS A 400 13.93 18.12 -1.22
C LYS A 400 14.99 18.04 -2.32
N ASN A 401 16.22 18.44 -2.03
CA ASN A 401 17.33 18.32 -2.95
C ASN A 401 17.60 16.86 -3.34
N TRP A 402 17.72 15.95 -2.38
CA TRP A 402 17.86 14.51 -2.64
C TRP A 402 16.75 13.98 -3.53
N SER A 403 15.50 14.30 -3.17
CA SER A 403 14.33 13.85 -3.94
C SER A 403 14.34 14.39 -5.37
N SER A 404 14.65 15.68 -5.54
CA SER A 404 14.69 16.34 -6.86
C SER A 404 15.82 15.79 -7.73
N THR A 405 17.01 15.59 -7.17
CA THR A 405 18.16 15.06 -7.90
C THR A 405 17.88 13.63 -8.39
N ILE A 406 17.42 12.73 -7.52
CA ILE A 406 17.06 11.35 -7.90
C ILE A 406 15.92 11.36 -8.93
N GLU A 407 14.99 12.30 -8.80
CA GLU A 407 13.87 12.40 -9.73
C GLU A 407 14.35 12.82 -11.13
N ASN A 408 15.20 13.83 -11.23
CA ASN A 408 15.71 14.34 -12.50
C ASN A 408 16.69 13.37 -13.18
N ASP A 409 17.62 12.81 -12.42
CA ASP A 409 18.75 12.04 -12.96
C ASP A 409 18.38 10.58 -13.21
N PHE A 410 17.34 10.05 -12.53
CA PHE A 410 16.95 8.67 -12.69
C PHE A 410 15.46 8.49 -13.01
N THR A 411 14.54 9.04 -12.19
CA THR A 411 13.11 8.68 -12.30
C THR A 411 12.50 9.12 -13.63
N ILE A 412 12.81 10.33 -14.08
CA ILE A 412 12.31 10.86 -15.37
C ILE A 412 12.90 10.12 -16.57
N PRO A 413 14.23 9.91 -16.69
CA PRO A 413 14.79 9.09 -17.75
C PRO A 413 14.19 7.68 -17.79
N MET A 414 14.06 7.04 -16.63
CA MET A 414 13.49 5.69 -16.50
C MET A 414 12.02 5.66 -16.93
N LEU A 415 11.21 6.66 -16.55
CA LEU A 415 9.81 6.77 -16.97
C LEU A 415 9.69 6.76 -18.50
N LYS A 416 10.57 7.49 -19.18
CA LYS A 416 10.59 7.57 -20.66
C LYS A 416 10.98 6.25 -21.30
N GLN A 417 11.90 5.50 -20.70
CA GLN A 417 12.27 4.15 -21.18
C GLN A 417 11.13 3.14 -21.00
N VAL A 418 10.48 3.16 -19.83
CA VAL A 418 9.39 2.22 -19.52
C VAL A 418 8.12 2.54 -20.31
N PHE A 419 7.83 3.81 -20.54
CA PHE A 419 6.61 4.28 -21.22
C PHE A 419 6.94 5.19 -22.41
N PRO A 420 7.45 4.67 -23.53
CA PRO A 420 7.78 5.47 -24.71
C PRO A 420 6.52 6.11 -25.33
N VAL A 421 6.71 7.22 -26.01
CA VAL A 421 5.67 7.82 -26.84
C VAL A 421 5.23 6.82 -27.90
N GLY A 422 3.91 6.74 -28.14
CA GLY A 422 3.28 5.77 -29.02
C GLY A 422 2.79 4.51 -28.32
N LEU A 423 3.21 4.25 -27.07
CA LEU A 423 2.71 3.12 -26.29
C LEU A 423 1.20 3.23 -26.05
N ILE A 424 0.50 2.12 -26.24
CA ILE A 424 -0.93 1.99 -25.91
C ILE A 424 -1.07 1.32 -24.54
N ILE A 425 -1.82 1.95 -23.65
CA ILE A 425 -2.16 1.39 -22.33
C ILE A 425 -3.68 1.26 -22.24
N LYS A 426 -4.13 0.07 -21.89
CA LYS A 426 -5.57 -0.25 -21.76
C LYS A 426 -5.99 -0.30 -20.30
N GLU A 427 -7.29 -0.31 -20.08
CA GLU A 427 -7.92 -0.49 -18.75
C GLU A 427 -7.49 0.57 -17.73
N LEU A 428 -7.33 1.82 -18.17
CA LEU A 428 -7.12 2.95 -17.28
C LEU A 428 -8.46 3.51 -16.80
N ARG A 429 -8.71 3.48 -15.48
CA ARG A 429 -9.92 4.02 -14.87
C ARG A 429 -9.85 5.55 -14.84
N MET A 430 -10.92 6.21 -15.26
CA MET A 430 -11.10 7.64 -15.03
C MET A 430 -11.31 7.88 -13.53
N GLU A 431 -10.37 8.57 -12.89
CA GLU A 431 -10.34 8.75 -11.45
C GLU A 431 -10.89 10.10 -11.02
N MET A 432 -10.55 11.17 -11.73
CA MET A 432 -10.92 12.53 -11.34
C MET A 432 -10.70 13.56 -12.46
N TYR A 433 -11.41 14.67 -12.34
CA TYR A 433 -11.17 15.90 -13.11
C TYR A 433 -10.25 16.85 -12.38
N LYS A 434 -9.42 17.54 -13.15
CA LYS A 434 -8.62 18.65 -12.66
C LYS A 434 -8.43 19.68 -13.77
N ASP A 435 -8.91 20.90 -13.57
CA ASP A 435 -8.69 22.06 -14.45
C ASP A 435 -8.99 21.77 -15.94
N GLY A 436 -10.09 21.02 -16.20
CA GLY A 436 -10.50 20.61 -17.55
C GLY A 436 -9.85 19.34 -18.07
N ASP A 437 -8.90 18.79 -17.34
CA ASP A 437 -8.20 17.53 -17.70
C ASP A 437 -8.80 16.34 -17.02
N SER A 438 -8.83 15.20 -17.71
CA SER A 438 -9.15 13.90 -17.14
C SER A 438 -7.91 13.18 -16.67
N ILE A 439 -7.96 12.65 -15.43
CA ILE A 439 -6.85 11.89 -14.83
C ILE A 439 -7.27 10.44 -14.73
N LEU A 440 -6.51 9.57 -15.40
CA LEU A 440 -6.75 8.15 -15.46
C LEU A 440 -5.65 7.39 -14.72
N ARG A 441 -6.03 6.24 -14.13
CA ARG A 441 -5.10 5.33 -13.46
C ARG A 441 -5.42 3.87 -13.67
N GLN A 442 -4.37 3.06 -13.67
CA GLN A 442 -4.48 1.62 -13.51
C GLN A 442 -5.06 1.29 -12.12
N MET A 443 -5.89 0.27 -12.03
CA MET A 443 -6.37 -0.28 -10.76
C MET A 443 -5.30 -1.21 -10.15
N ALA A 444 -4.33 -0.62 -9.47
CA ALA A 444 -3.20 -1.34 -8.87
C ALA A 444 -2.58 -0.53 -7.72
N THR A 445 -1.70 -1.15 -6.94
CA THR A 445 -1.04 -0.51 -5.77
C THR A 445 -0.12 0.64 -6.16
N CYS A 446 0.67 0.47 -7.21
CA CYS A 446 1.60 1.48 -7.72
C CYS A 446 1.22 1.89 -9.14
N PRO A 447 0.04 2.51 -9.33
CA PRO A 447 -0.55 2.68 -10.64
C PRO A 447 0.25 3.62 -11.55
N VAL A 448 0.20 3.34 -12.83
CA VAL A 448 0.53 4.36 -13.83
C VAL A 448 -0.56 5.43 -13.82
N ARG A 449 -0.17 6.69 -13.98
CA ARG A 449 -1.08 7.82 -14.07
C ARG A 449 -0.94 8.50 -15.43
N VAL A 450 -2.08 8.72 -16.10
CA VAL A 450 -2.15 9.38 -17.38
C VAL A 450 -3.08 10.58 -17.28
N VAL A 451 -2.68 11.70 -17.86
CA VAL A 451 -3.52 12.89 -18.04
C VAL A 451 -3.97 12.96 -19.50
N VAL A 452 -5.26 13.13 -19.71
CA VAL A 452 -5.86 13.45 -21.01
C VAL A 452 -6.32 14.89 -20.94
N LYS A 453 -5.72 15.74 -21.79
CA LYS A 453 -5.93 17.18 -21.79
C LYS A 453 -7.25 17.58 -22.42
N ASN A 454 -7.91 18.60 -21.86
CA ASN A 454 -9.08 19.27 -22.42
C ASN A 454 -10.19 18.30 -22.88
N LYS A 455 -10.36 17.18 -22.17
CA LYS A 455 -11.38 16.18 -22.48
C LYS A 455 -12.04 15.72 -21.20
N GLU A 456 -13.36 15.82 -21.15
CA GLU A 456 -14.18 15.30 -20.07
C GLU A 456 -14.55 13.83 -20.37
N LEU A 457 -14.05 12.93 -19.52
CA LEU A 457 -14.32 11.50 -19.59
C LEU A 457 -15.23 11.10 -18.42
N LYS A 458 -16.04 10.07 -18.61
CA LYS A 458 -16.97 9.63 -17.57
C LYS A 458 -16.24 8.98 -16.41
N LEU A 459 -16.56 9.43 -15.18
CA LEU A 459 -15.95 8.97 -13.95
C LEU A 459 -16.16 7.46 -13.76
N ASP A 460 -15.14 6.79 -13.22
CA ASP A 460 -15.10 5.35 -12.94
C ASP A 460 -15.20 4.43 -14.17
N GLU A 461 -15.28 4.96 -15.39
CA GLU A 461 -15.16 4.18 -16.62
C GLU A 461 -13.69 3.92 -17.01
N PHE A 462 -13.49 2.90 -17.82
CA PHE A 462 -12.16 2.43 -18.25
C PHE A 462 -11.90 2.80 -19.71
N TYR A 463 -10.69 3.28 -19.98
CA TYR A 463 -10.27 3.80 -21.27
C TYR A 463 -8.96 3.20 -21.75
N THR A 464 -8.83 3.12 -23.07
CA THR A 464 -7.58 2.83 -23.77
C THR A 464 -6.94 4.15 -24.20
N VAL A 465 -5.65 4.30 -23.90
CA VAL A 465 -4.94 5.57 -24.11
C VAL A 465 -3.62 5.32 -24.84
N LYS A 466 -3.33 6.11 -25.88
CA LYS A 466 -2.04 6.19 -26.51
C LYS A 466 -1.21 7.26 -25.83
N ILE A 467 0.02 6.93 -25.44
CA ILE A 467 0.94 7.89 -24.83
C ILE A 467 1.51 8.82 -25.90
N ILE A 468 1.35 10.13 -25.67
CA ILE A 468 1.82 11.19 -26.60
C ILE A 468 2.89 12.09 -25.97
N GLY A 469 3.19 11.91 -24.66
CA GLY A 469 4.19 12.70 -23.96
C GLY A 469 4.17 12.49 -22.45
N TYR A 470 4.70 13.47 -21.73
CA TYR A 470 4.87 13.44 -20.28
C TYR A 470 4.46 14.76 -19.65
N VAL A 471 3.89 14.69 -18.42
CA VAL A 471 3.49 15.85 -17.62
C VAL A 471 4.16 15.76 -16.25
N GLY A 472 5.21 16.58 -16.05
CA GLY A 472 6.01 16.49 -14.82
C GLY A 472 6.70 15.13 -14.69
N ASN A 473 6.99 14.74 -13.46
CA ASN A 473 8.01 13.74 -13.16
C ASN A 473 7.49 12.30 -13.08
N ARG A 474 6.16 12.10 -13.00
CA ARG A 474 5.54 10.77 -12.73
C ARG A 474 4.23 10.57 -13.48
N THR A 475 3.95 11.41 -14.47
CA THR A 475 2.66 11.41 -15.15
C THR A 475 2.85 11.40 -16.65
N LEU A 476 2.16 10.51 -17.30
CA LEU A 476 2.13 10.41 -18.75
C LEU A 476 1.08 11.38 -19.31
N LEU A 477 1.32 11.88 -20.49
CA LEU A 477 0.32 12.59 -21.31
C LEU A 477 -0.22 11.59 -22.32
N GLY A 478 -1.53 11.49 -22.43
CA GLY A 478 -2.17 10.51 -23.30
C GLY A 478 -3.35 11.05 -24.08
N GLU A 479 -3.71 10.33 -25.12
CA GLU A 479 -4.90 10.54 -25.95
C GLU A 479 -5.74 9.27 -25.93
N VAL A 480 -7.06 9.41 -25.69
CA VAL A 480 -8.01 8.28 -25.74
C VAL A 480 -8.23 7.85 -27.18
N ILE A 481 -8.12 6.55 -27.42
CA ILE A 481 -8.29 5.90 -28.72
C ILE A 481 -9.44 4.90 -28.70
#